data_a05e6094cc2a8d96d3f727b1fe4a5a4d
#
_entry.id   a05e6094cc2a8d96d3f727b1fe4a5a4d
#
_cell.length_a   1.000
_cell.length_b   1.000
_cell.length_c   1.000
_cell.angle_alpha   90.00
_cell.angle_beta   90.00
_cell.angle_gamma   90.00
#
_symmetry.space_group_name_H-M   'P 1'
#
loop_
_entity.id
_entity.type
_entity.pdbx_description
1 polymer ?
#
loop_
_entity_poly.entity_id
_entity_poly.type
_entity_poly.pdbx_seq_one_letter_code
_entity_poly.pdbx_strand_id
1 'polypeptide(L)'
;QIVYTNEKEQVVIYMPMTKDKDALAKAHQEGADTITKLLDEGKNVVFITLGCPTVYATCIYVHKLVLEAGYEAELVAGVTSFCAVAAKLNVSLCEKAEPLIILPGSYKESSKFLDAPGNKVLMKSASQIASVRDELKERGLLSHAAMVERCGLPGEKVYRDLNEIDEKSSYFSIILVKEKEFDK
;
A
#
# COMPACT_ATOMS: atom_id res chain seq x y z
N GLN A 1 -2.81 16.96 6.67
CA GLN A 1 -3.66 17.11 5.46
C GLN A 1 -2.75 17.21 4.25
N ILE A 2 -2.94 16.33 3.26
CA ILE A 2 -2.06 16.22 2.08
C ILE A 2 -2.55 17.12 0.94
N VAL A 3 -3.84 17.46 0.94
CA VAL A 3 -4.49 18.30 -0.07
C VAL A 3 -5.39 19.31 0.60
N TYR A 4 -5.38 20.57 0.14
CA TYR A 4 -6.31 21.60 0.58
C TYR A 4 -7.66 21.41 -0.10
N THR A 5 -8.66 20.98 0.67
CA THR A 5 -10.03 20.73 0.17
C THR A 5 -11.08 21.63 0.82
N ASN A 6 -10.66 22.62 1.61
CA ASN A 6 -11.56 23.44 2.45
C ASN A 6 -12.61 24.23 1.63
N GLU A 7 -12.32 24.52 0.37
CA GLU A 7 -13.23 25.26 -0.54
C GLU A 7 -14.02 24.34 -1.47
N LYS A 8 -13.89 23.01 -1.30
CA LYS A 8 -14.56 22.02 -2.15
C LYS A 8 -15.58 21.24 -1.34
N GLU A 9 -16.66 20.86 -1.98
CA GLU A 9 -17.59 19.88 -1.42
C GLU A 9 -16.84 18.57 -1.14
N GLN A 10 -16.97 18.06 0.07
CA GLN A 10 -16.29 16.82 0.49
C GLN A 10 -17.34 15.75 0.76
N VAL A 11 -17.22 14.63 0.07
CA VAL A 11 -18.08 13.46 0.26
C VAL A 11 -17.22 12.31 0.76
N VAL A 12 -17.61 11.71 1.87
CA VAL A 12 -16.90 10.57 2.45
C VAL A 12 -17.49 9.28 1.89
N ILE A 13 -16.64 8.47 1.23
CA ILE A 13 -17.00 7.13 0.78
C ILE A 13 -16.40 6.15 1.78
N TYR A 14 -17.24 5.38 2.45
CA TYR A 14 -16.81 4.40 3.44
C TYR A 14 -16.36 3.11 2.76
N MET A 15 -15.13 2.69 3.04
CA MET A 15 -14.53 1.43 2.55
C MET A 15 -14.19 0.54 3.75
N PRO A 16 -14.99 -0.50 4.04
CA PRO A 16 -14.77 -1.37 5.20
C PRO A 16 -13.49 -2.20 5.04
N MET A 17 -12.75 -2.36 6.14
CA MET A 17 -11.61 -3.27 6.22
C MET A 17 -12.10 -4.65 6.69
N THR A 18 -12.69 -5.42 5.77
CA THR A 18 -13.25 -6.75 6.05
C THR A 18 -12.77 -7.79 5.03
N LYS A 19 -12.91 -9.07 5.37
CA LYS A 19 -12.73 -10.21 4.44
C LYS A 19 -14.07 -10.68 3.84
N ASP A 20 -15.18 -10.12 4.29
CA ASP A 20 -16.51 -10.40 3.76
C ASP A 20 -16.64 -9.79 2.36
N LYS A 21 -16.73 -10.67 1.37
CA LYS A 21 -16.78 -10.29 -0.06
C LYS A 21 -18.07 -9.53 -0.41
N ASP A 22 -19.18 -9.89 0.20
CA ASP A 22 -20.48 -9.27 -0.08
C ASP A 22 -20.53 -7.86 0.50
N ALA A 23 -20.03 -7.69 1.73
CA ALA A 23 -19.88 -6.38 2.35
C ALA A 23 -18.92 -5.46 1.56
N LEU A 24 -17.83 -6.00 1.01
CA LEU A 24 -16.92 -5.25 0.14
C LEU A 24 -17.60 -4.85 -1.17
N ALA A 25 -18.25 -5.80 -1.85
CA ALA A 25 -18.94 -5.53 -3.11
C ALA A 25 -20.01 -4.45 -2.94
N LYS A 26 -20.81 -4.54 -1.87
CA LYS A 26 -21.82 -3.55 -1.54
C LYS A 26 -21.20 -2.17 -1.31
N ALA A 27 -20.14 -2.06 -0.52
CA ALA A 27 -19.47 -0.77 -0.26
C ALA A 27 -18.85 -0.16 -1.52
N HIS A 28 -18.29 -0.98 -2.41
CA HIS A 28 -17.77 -0.52 -3.69
C HIS A 28 -18.88 0.03 -4.58
N GLN A 29 -20.04 -0.66 -4.63
CA GLN A 29 -21.18 -0.22 -5.40
C GLN A 29 -21.78 1.08 -4.85
N GLU A 30 -21.99 1.18 -3.53
CA GLU A 30 -22.47 2.41 -2.88
C GLU A 30 -21.52 3.60 -3.13
N GLY A 31 -20.20 3.34 -3.16
CA GLY A 31 -19.20 4.34 -3.52
C GLY A 31 -19.32 4.79 -4.97
N ALA A 32 -19.51 3.85 -5.91
CA ALA A 32 -19.72 4.17 -7.32
C ALA A 32 -21.00 4.94 -7.54
N ASP A 33 -22.13 4.50 -6.93
CA ASP A 33 -23.42 5.17 -7.03
C ASP A 33 -23.37 6.61 -6.51
N THR A 34 -22.61 6.83 -5.44
CA THR A 34 -22.37 8.18 -4.90
C THR A 34 -21.64 9.07 -5.91
N ILE A 35 -20.62 8.53 -6.58
CA ILE A 35 -19.85 9.27 -7.59
C ILE A 35 -20.71 9.54 -8.83
N THR A 36 -21.38 8.53 -9.37
CA THR A 36 -22.20 8.67 -10.58
C THR A 36 -23.34 9.67 -10.39
N LYS A 37 -23.97 9.68 -9.22
CA LYS A 37 -24.97 10.69 -8.86
C LYS A 37 -24.42 12.12 -8.94
N LEU A 38 -23.20 12.35 -8.45
CA LEU A 38 -22.58 13.67 -8.52
C LEU A 38 -22.21 14.05 -9.96
N LEU A 39 -21.80 13.08 -10.78
CA LEU A 39 -21.54 13.28 -12.20
C LEU A 39 -22.82 13.62 -12.96
N ASP A 40 -23.97 12.97 -12.64
CA ASP A 40 -25.28 13.30 -13.21
C ASP A 40 -25.75 14.71 -12.87
N GLU A 41 -25.32 15.25 -11.72
CA GLU A 41 -25.53 16.65 -11.34
C GLU A 41 -24.60 17.62 -12.10
N GLY A 42 -23.77 17.13 -13.03
CA GLY A 42 -22.82 17.91 -13.81
C GLY A 42 -21.57 18.34 -13.05
N LYS A 43 -21.25 17.68 -11.91
CA LYS A 43 -20.07 17.97 -11.12
C LYS A 43 -18.84 17.21 -11.63
N ASN A 44 -17.66 17.80 -11.49
CA ASN A 44 -16.39 17.09 -11.63
C ASN A 44 -16.02 16.47 -10.29
N VAL A 45 -15.72 15.18 -10.28
CA VAL A 45 -15.42 14.41 -9.08
C VAL A 45 -13.95 13.97 -9.05
N VAL A 46 -13.27 14.16 -7.94
CA VAL A 46 -11.92 13.64 -7.69
C VAL A 46 -11.96 12.69 -6.51
N PHE A 47 -11.68 11.41 -6.74
CA PHE A 47 -11.57 10.42 -5.67
C PHE A 47 -10.12 10.36 -5.17
N ILE A 48 -9.88 10.84 -3.95
CA ILE A 48 -8.55 10.94 -3.34
C ILE A 48 -8.25 9.65 -2.57
N THR A 49 -7.08 9.07 -2.80
CA THR A 49 -6.56 7.92 -2.05
C THR A 49 -5.10 8.15 -1.63
N LEU A 50 -4.62 7.44 -0.61
CA LEU A 50 -3.22 7.47 -0.20
C LEU A 50 -2.37 6.61 -1.14
N GLY A 51 -1.17 7.10 -1.48
CA GLY A 51 -0.23 6.39 -2.32
C GLY A 51 -0.57 6.50 -3.81
N CYS A 52 -0.42 5.41 -4.54
CA CYS A 52 -0.76 5.34 -5.96
C CYS A 52 -2.02 4.48 -6.16
N PRO A 53 -3.02 4.97 -6.90
CA PRO A 53 -4.28 4.23 -7.12
C PRO A 53 -4.09 2.92 -7.89
N THR A 54 -2.95 2.73 -8.58
CA THR A 54 -2.67 1.55 -9.38
C THR A 54 -2.03 0.40 -8.59
N VAL A 55 -1.65 0.62 -7.31
CA VAL A 55 -0.94 -0.38 -6.50
C VAL A 55 -1.73 -0.71 -5.24
N TYR A 56 -2.42 -1.85 -5.25
CA TYR A 56 -3.22 -2.40 -4.14
C TYR A 56 -4.21 -1.41 -3.49
N ALA A 57 -4.69 -0.43 -4.23
CA ALA A 57 -5.62 0.58 -3.75
C ALA A 57 -7.08 0.13 -3.95
N THR A 58 -7.92 0.30 -2.92
CA THR A 58 -9.34 -0.07 -2.98
C THR A 58 -10.13 0.76 -3.98
N CYS A 59 -9.72 2.02 -4.22
CA CYS A 59 -10.36 2.92 -5.19
C CYS A 59 -10.46 2.33 -6.60
N ILE A 60 -9.60 1.37 -6.98
CA ILE A 60 -9.65 0.74 -8.31
C ILE A 60 -10.95 -0.02 -8.56
N TYR A 61 -11.57 -0.59 -7.51
CA TYR A 61 -12.85 -1.30 -7.65
C TYR A 61 -13.99 -0.32 -7.93
N VAL A 62 -14.01 0.82 -7.24
CA VAL A 62 -14.98 1.90 -7.49
C VAL A 62 -14.78 2.51 -8.88
N HIS A 63 -13.52 2.76 -9.28
CA HIS A 63 -13.17 3.25 -10.60
C HIS A 63 -13.72 2.34 -11.73
N LYS A 64 -13.57 1.01 -11.58
CA LYS A 64 -14.13 0.06 -12.56
C LYS A 64 -15.63 0.15 -12.67
N LEU A 65 -16.34 0.22 -11.55
CA LEU A 65 -17.81 0.35 -11.53
C LEU A 65 -18.29 1.65 -12.17
N VAL A 66 -17.57 2.76 -11.97
CA VAL A 66 -17.88 4.04 -12.62
C VAL A 66 -17.71 3.95 -14.14
N LEU A 67 -16.64 3.29 -14.63
CA LEU A 67 -16.45 3.02 -16.05
C LEU A 67 -17.53 2.10 -16.63
N GLU A 68 -17.90 1.02 -15.91
CA GLU A 68 -18.95 0.09 -16.28
C GLU A 68 -20.33 0.76 -16.36
N ALA A 69 -20.55 1.79 -15.55
CA ALA A 69 -21.74 2.64 -15.60
C ALA A 69 -21.76 3.62 -16.79
N GLY A 70 -20.69 3.66 -17.61
CA GLY A 70 -20.62 4.46 -18.84
C GLY A 70 -20.02 5.86 -18.67
N TYR A 71 -19.45 6.18 -17.51
CA TYR A 71 -18.80 7.46 -17.28
C TYR A 71 -17.30 7.41 -17.66
N GLU A 72 -16.77 8.53 -18.05
CA GLU A 72 -15.33 8.70 -18.24
C GLU A 72 -14.64 8.86 -16.88
N ALA A 73 -13.54 8.12 -16.66
CA ALA A 73 -12.73 8.25 -15.47
C ALA A 73 -11.27 7.89 -15.78
N GLU A 74 -10.35 8.63 -15.20
CA GLU A 74 -8.91 8.41 -15.38
C GLU A 74 -8.18 8.25 -14.05
N LEU A 75 -7.05 7.57 -14.07
CA LEU A 75 -6.18 7.36 -12.92
C LEU A 75 -4.99 8.32 -13.00
N VAL A 76 -4.83 9.13 -11.97
CA VAL A 76 -3.65 9.98 -11.81
C VAL A 76 -2.66 9.27 -10.89
N ALA A 77 -1.45 9.01 -11.38
CA ALA A 77 -0.42 8.33 -10.61
C ALA A 77 0.01 9.15 -9.38
N GLY A 78 0.18 8.46 -8.26
CA GLY A 78 0.71 9.02 -7.04
C GLY A 78 2.07 8.42 -6.67
N VAL A 79 2.66 8.90 -5.57
CA VAL A 79 3.86 8.30 -4.99
C VAL A 79 3.47 7.03 -4.25
N THR A 80 4.01 5.88 -4.67
CA THR A 80 3.76 4.61 -3.98
C THR A 80 4.39 4.61 -2.59
N SER A 81 3.77 3.91 -1.64
CA SER A 81 4.26 3.84 -0.26
C SER A 81 5.69 3.29 -0.15
N PHE A 82 6.06 2.33 -0.98
CA PHE A 82 7.41 1.77 -0.97
C PHE A 82 8.46 2.73 -1.54
N CYS A 83 8.12 3.62 -2.49
CA CYS A 83 9.01 4.69 -2.92
C CYS A 83 9.22 5.71 -1.79
N ALA A 84 8.17 6.07 -1.07
CA ALA A 84 8.28 6.95 0.09
C ALA A 84 9.14 6.32 1.20
N VAL A 85 8.98 5.02 1.46
CA VAL A 85 9.79 4.26 2.43
C VAL A 85 11.25 4.18 2.01
N ALA A 86 11.56 3.91 0.74
CA ALA A 86 12.93 3.90 0.24
C ALA A 86 13.62 5.27 0.42
N ALA A 87 12.91 6.34 0.09
CA ALA A 87 13.38 7.71 0.30
C ALA A 87 13.60 8.00 1.80
N LYS A 88 12.69 7.54 2.69
CA LYS A 88 12.84 7.69 4.14
C LYS A 88 14.06 6.94 4.69
N LEU A 89 14.32 5.75 4.18
CA LEU A 89 15.49 4.95 4.54
C LEU A 89 16.79 5.46 3.88
N ASN A 90 16.67 6.40 2.93
CA ASN A 90 17.75 6.94 2.10
C ASN A 90 18.46 5.85 1.28
N VAL A 91 17.68 4.96 0.65
CA VAL A 91 18.19 3.89 -0.20
C VAL A 91 17.45 3.86 -1.54
N SER A 92 18.10 3.34 -2.58
CA SER A 92 17.45 2.98 -3.83
C SER A 92 16.63 1.70 -3.66
N LEU A 93 15.50 1.57 -4.35
CA LEU A 93 14.75 0.30 -4.42
C LEU A 93 15.49 -0.74 -5.25
N CYS A 94 16.06 -0.32 -6.36
CA CYS A 94 16.83 -1.16 -7.27
C CYS A 94 17.84 -0.29 -8.02
N GLU A 95 18.92 -0.89 -8.45
CA GLU A 95 19.98 -0.23 -9.23
C GLU A 95 20.30 -1.06 -10.47
N LYS A 96 20.66 -0.37 -11.56
CA LYS A 96 21.05 -0.99 -12.84
C LYS A 96 20.00 -2.01 -13.32
N ALA A 97 20.34 -3.30 -13.31
CA ALA A 97 19.51 -4.40 -13.78
C ALA A 97 18.90 -5.24 -12.63
N GLU A 98 18.93 -4.73 -11.39
CA GLU A 98 18.35 -5.44 -10.24
C GLU A 98 16.83 -5.56 -10.38
N PRO A 99 16.26 -6.75 -10.30
CA PRO A 99 14.80 -6.92 -10.27
C PRO A 99 14.17 -6.33 -9.01
N LEU A 100 12.93 -5.86 -9.12
CA LEU A 100 12.10 -5.44 -8.00
C LEU A 100 10.83 -6.28 -7.96
N ILE A 101 10.60 -6.99 -6.85
CA ILE A 101 9.43 -7.85 -6.64
C ILE A 101 8.57 -7.23 -5.54
N ILE A 102 7.31 -6.94 -5.86
CA ILE A 102 6.35 -6.37 -4.90
C ILE A 102 5.39 -7.46 -4.46
N LEU A 103 5.37 -7.76 -3.16
CA LEU A 103 4.65 -8.88 -2.57
C LEU A 103 3.63 -8.41 -1.51
N PRO A 104 2.42 -8.97 -1.50
CA PRO A 104 1.54 -8.87 -0.34
C PRO A 104 2.05 -9.80 0.76
N GLY A 105 2.74 -9.26 1.77
CA GLY A 105 3.44 -10.05 2.81
C GLY A 105 2.55 -10.91 3.71
N SER A 106 1.22 -10.66 3.72
CA SER A 106 0.26 -11.46 4.49
C SER A 106 -0.21 -12.75 3.80
N TYR A 107 0.26 -13.05 2.60
CA TYR A 107 -0.15 -14.24 1.85
C TYR A 107 0.96 -15.29 1.85
N LYS A 108 0.66 -16.51 2.32
CA LYS A 108 1.61 -17.64 2.36
C LYS A 108 2.25 -17.95 1.00
N GLU A 109 1.52 -17.73 -0.09
CA GLU A 109 2.04 -17.93 -1.44
C GLU A 109 3.15 -16.94 -1.82
N SER A 110 3.23 -15.81 -1.13
CA SER A 110 4.28 -14.81 -1.37
C SER A 110 5.65 -15.26 -0.84
N SER A 111 5.67 -16.15 0.14
CA SER A 111 6.87 -16.70 0.78
C SER A 111 7.87 -17.29 -0.23
N LYS A 112 7.39 -18.03 -1.22
CA LYS A 112 8.22 -18.64 -2.27
C LYS A 112 9.01 -17.63 -3.11
N PHE A 113 8.57 -16.37 -3.15
CA PHE A 113 9.26 -15.31 -3.90
C PHE A 113 10.37 -14.62 -3.08
N LEU A 114 10.48 -14.91 -1.78
CA LEU A 114 11.56 -14.38 -0.95
C LEU A 114 12.92 -14.93 -1.37
N ASP A 115 12.95 -16.16 -1.89
CA ASP A 115 14.18 -16.81 -2.38
C ASP A 115 14.54 -16.42 -3.82
N ALA A 116 13.65 -15.71 -4.53
CA ALA A 116 13.93 -15.23 -5.87
C ALA A 116 15.01 -14.13 -5.86
N PRO A 117 15.87 -14.03 -6.90
CA PRO A 117 16.84 -12.96 -6.99
C PRO A 117 16.16 -11.60 -7.13
N GLY A 118 16.84 -10.54 -6.66
CA GLY A 118 16.36 -9.16 -6.71
C GLY A 118 15.85 -8.63 -5.37
N ASN A 119 15.55 -7.35 -5.36
CA ASN A 119 15.02 -6.65 -4.18
C ASN A 119 13.52 -6.92 -4.02
N LYS A 120 13.03 -6.94 -2.79
CA LYS A 120 11.62 -7.19 -2.49
C LYS A 120 11.01 -6.06 -1.69
N VAL A 121 9.74 -5.82 -1.94
CA VAL A 121 8.86 -4.95 -1.16
C VAL A 121 7.75 -5.82 -0.58
N LEU A 122 7.65 -5.89 0.74
CA LEU A 122 6.56 -6.58 1.41
C LEU A 122 5.55 -5.54 1.89
N MET A 123 4.34 -5.62 1.35
CA MET A 123 3.21 -4.75 1.68
C MET A 123 2.15 -5.53 2.46
N LYS A 124 1.31 -4.82 3.23
CA LYS A 124 0.17 -5.43 3.94
C LYS A 124 0.57 -6.55 4.92
N SER A 125 1.74 -6.43 5.57
CA SER A 125 2.29 -7.45 6.47
C SER A 125 1.79 -7.34 7.91
N ALA A 126 1.11 -6.25 8.28
CA ALA A 126 0.82 -5.88 9.67
C ALA A 126 0.15 -6.98 10.50
N SER A 127 -0.81 -7.71 9.93
CA SER A 127 -1.51 -8.80 10.66
C SER A 127 -0.66 -10.05 10.88
N GLN A 128 0.51 -10.14 10.26
CA GLN A 128 1.42 -11.29 10.30
C GLN A 128 2.88 -10.85 10.42
N ILE A 129 3.13 -9.68 10.99
CA ILE A 129 4.47 -9.08 11.02
C ILE A 129 5.50 -9.97 11.72
N ALA A 130 5.12 -10.63 12.84
CA ALA A 130 5.98 -11.57 13.53
C ALA A 130 6.33 -12.77 12.64
N SER A 131 5.35 -13.35 11.96
CA SER A 131 5.57 -14.47 11.03
C SER A 131 6.47 -14.07 9.87
N VAL A 132 6.30 -12.87 9.32
CA VAL A 132 7.15 -12.36 8.24
C VAL A 132 8.58 -12.15 8.73
N ARG A 133 8.77 -11.57 9.92
CA ARG A 133 10.10 -11.42 10.55
C ARG A 133 10.77 -12.78 10.73
N ASP A 134 10.06 -13.75 11.29
CA ASP A 134 10.61 -15.08 11.59
C ASP A 134 10.99 -15.81 10.28
N GLU A 135 10.19 -15.65 9.23
CA GLU A 135 10.48 -16.17 7.90
C GLU A 135 11.72 -15.53 7.26
N LEU A 136 11.88 -14.22 7.40
CA LEU A 136 13.11 -13.52 6.97
C LEU A 136 14.33 -13.97 7.78
N LYS A 137 14.15 -14.25 9.08
CA LYS A 137 15.21 -14.77 9.94
C LYS A 137 15.66 -16.16 9.52
N GLU A 138 14.73 -17.08 9.25
CA GLU A 138 15.04 -18.43 8.79
C GLU A 138 15.81 -18.46 7.49
N ARG A 139 15.61 -17.46 6.62
CA ARG A 139 16.34 -17.28 5.35
C ARG A 139 17.63 -16.46 5.47
N GLY A 140 18.00 -16.00 6.65
CA GLY A 140 19.16 -15.14 6.86
C GLY A 140 19.03 -13.74 6.25
N LEU A 141 17.79 -13.26 6.02
CA LEU A 141 17.50 -11.99 5.36
C LEU A 141 17.26 -10.82 6.31
N LEU A 142 17.43 -10.99 7.65
CA LEU A 142 17.20 -9.89 8.59
C LEU A 142 18.14 -8.70 8.40
N SER A 143 19.44 -8.94 8.12
CA SER A 143 20.39 -7.88 7.83
C SER A 143 20.15 -7.17 6.49
N HIS A 144 19.36 -7.81 5.63
CA HIS A 144 18.96 -7.32 4.31
C HIS A 144 17.62 -6.56 4.34
N ALA A 145 16.99 -6.46 5.51
CA ALA A 145 15.63 -5.95 5.63
C ALA A 145 15.53 -4.74 6.55
N ALA A 146 14.72 -3.77 6.16
CA ALA A 146 14.34 -2.63 6.99
C ALA A 146 12.84 -2.34 6.81
N MET A 147 12.20 -1.80 7.83
CA MET A 147 10.78 -1.48 7.84
C MET A 147 10.54 -0.02 8.21
N VAL A 148 9.55 0.58 7.56
CA VAL A 148 8.97 1.84 8.03
C VAL A 148 7.48 1.67 8.22
N GLU A 149 7.03 2.05 9.39
CA GLU A 149 5.63 2.11 9.78
C GLU A 149 5.14 3.56 9.66
N ARG A 150 3.95 3.76 9.07
CA ARG A 150 3.28 5.07 8.95
C ARG A 150 4.17 6.14 8.30
N CYS A 151 4.93 5.77 7.27
CA CYS A 151 5.84 6.67 6.57
C CYS A 151 5.16 7.99 6.16
N GLY A 152 5.71 9.13 6.60
CA GLY A 152 5.16 10.46 6.35
C GLY A 152 3.89 10.80 7.14
N LEU A 153 3.45 9.97 8.09
CA LEU A 153 2.26 10.17 8.92
C LEU A 153 2.63 10.34 10.40
N PRO A 154 1.75 10.95 11.22
CA PRO A 154 1.97 10.99 12.66
C PRO A 154 2.17 9.61 13.26
N GLY A 155 3.21 9.46 14.09
CA GLY A 155 3.59 8.16 14.68
C GLY A 155 4.45 7.30 13.75
N GLU A 156 5.13 7.90 12.77
CA GLU A 156 6.13 7.22 11.95
C GLU A 156 7.20 6.54 12.81
N LYS A 157 7.50 5.28 12.50
CA LYS A 157 8.61 4.53 13.10
C LYS A 157 9.48 3.91 12.01
N VAL A 158 10.79 3.95 12.22
CA VAL A 158 11.78 3.35 11.32
C VAL A 158 12.51 2.22 12.06
N TYR A 159 12.49 1.03 11.50
CA TYR A 159 13.17 -0.15 12.04
C TYR A 159 14.26 -0.58 11.04
N ARG A 160 15.51 -0.35 11.38
CA ARG A 160 16.67 -0.86 10.62
C ARG A 160 17.08 -2.26 11.08
N ASP A 161 16.69 -2.65 12.27
CA ASP A 161 16.74 -4.02 12.79
C ASP A 161 15.32 -4.54 13.01
N LEU A 162 14.95 -5.58 12.27
CA LEU A 162 13.63 -6.15 12.36
C LEU A 162 13.37 -6.94 13.66
N ASN A 163 14.42 -7.21 14.47
CA ASN A 163 14.24 -7.78 15.81
C ASN A 163 13.58 -6.79 16.79
N GLU A 164 13.63 -5.48 16.49
CA GLU A 164 13.05 -4.42 17.32
C GLU A 164 11.58 -4.10 16.97
N ILE A 165 10.99 -4.82 16.00
CA ILE A 165 9.62 -4.56 15.55
C ILE A 165 8.61 -4.83 16.67
N ASP A 166 7.73 -3.87 16.88
CA ASP A 166 6.53 -4.05 17.68
C ASP A 166 5.56 -5.01 16.95
N GLU A 167 5.18 -6.12 17.58
CA GLU A 167 4.25 -7.10 17.01
C GLU A 167 2.85 -6.53 16.73
N LYS A 168 2.53 -5.37 17.32
CA LYS A 168 1.31 -4.59 17.08
C LYS A 168 1.48 -3.54 16.00
N SER A 169 2.38 -3.75 15.05
CA SER A 169 2.63 -2.81 13.95
C SER A 169 1.37 -2.44 13.18
N SER A 170 1.34 -1.20 12.71
CA SER A 170 0.22 -0.63 11.95
C SER A 170 0.05 -1.30 10.58
N TYR A 171 -1.19 -1.29 10.08
CA TYR A 171 -1.49 -1.65 8.68
C TYR A 171 -0.60 -0.92 7.65
N PHE A 172 -0.17 0.29 7.96
CA PHE A 172 0.70 1.12 7.11
C PHE A 172 2.19 0.79 7.29
N SER A 173 2.55 -0.50 7.28
CA SER A 173 3.92 -0.97 7.38
C SER A 173 4.41 -1.52 6.05
N ILE A 174 5.62 -1.11 5.65
CA ILE A 174 6.31 -1.59 4.44
C ILE A 174 7.68 -2.11 4.86
N ILE A 175 8.01 -3.33 4.45
CA ILE A 175 9.34 -3.91 4.60
C ILE A 175 10.03 -3.90 3.23
N LEU A 176 11.25 -3.37 3.19
CA LEU A 176 12.15 -3.51 2.06
C LEU A 176 13.16 -4.62 2.37
N VAL A 177 13.37 -5.53 1.44
CA VAL A 177 14.41 -6.56 1.51
C VAL A 177 15.32 -6.38 0.31
N LYS A 178 16.60 -6.09 0.56
CA LYS A 178 17.61 -5.83 -0.47
C LYS A 178 18.46 -7.07 -0.72
N GLU A 179 19.05 -7.21 -1.91
CA GLU A 179 20.09 -8.22 -2.15
C GLU A 179 21.36 -7.94 -1.36
N LYS A 180 21.64 -6.68 -1.10
CA LYS A 180 22.75 -6.22 -0.25
C LYS A 180 22.25 -5.92 1.15
N GLU A 181 23.09 -6.14 2.15
CA GLU A 181 22.77 -5.75 3.52
C GLU A 181 22.49 -4.24 3.64
N PHE A 182 21.59 -3.88 4.54
CA PHE A 182 21.42 -2.48 4.92
C PHE A 182 22.62 -2.05 5.78
N ASP A 183 23.18 -0.89 5.47
CA ASP A 183 24.11 -0.23 6.36
C ASP A 183 23.41 0.07 7.70
N LYS A 184 24.00 -0.41 8.81
CA LYS A 184 23.48 -0.24 10.17
C LYS A 184 23.77 1.14 10.72
#